data_695f788f40b395f1d0f3a727bc361c79
#
_entry.id   695f788f40b395f1d0f3a727bc361c79
#
_cell.length_a   1.000
_cell.length_b   1.000
_cell.length_c   1.000
_cell.angle_alpha   90.00
_cell.angle_beta   90.00
_cell.angle_gamma   90.00
#
_symmetry.space_group_name_H-M   'P 1'
#
loop_
_entity.id
_entity.type
_entity.pdbx_description
1 polymer ?
#
loop_
_entity_poly.entity_id
_entity_poly.type
_entity_poly.pdbx_seq_one_letter_code
_entity_poly.pdbx_strand_id
1 'polypeptide(L)'
;MRELAAQADCITPNWTEAALLLGEDYADCPTEEAGIRTWLERLSLDGRRSVVLTGVSLEEGQVGAGYFDRISGQTGFAMTRQEPAHFPGTGDLFASVLLGALMRGEELPEAVGQAAGFVQRCVAYTLGAGSTPLEGVQFEPLLKELV
;
A
#
# COMPACT_ATOMS: atom_id res chain seq x y z
N MET A 1 10.48 -12.73 -9.69
CA MET A 1 9.37 -11.88 -9.22
C MET A 1 8.03 -12.20 -9.91
N ARG A 2 7.92 -12.14 -11.24
CA ARG A 2 6.64 -12.40 -11.96
C ARG A 2 6.04 -13.77 -11.66
N GLU A 3 6.81 -14.83 -11.59
CA GLU A 3 6.33 -16.19 -11.31
C GLU A 3 5.75 -16.33 -9.90
N LEU A 4 6.40 -15.75 -8.90
CA LEU A 4 5.90 -15.74 -7.53
C LEU A 4 4.63 -14.88 -7.40
N ALA A 5 4.64 -13.70 -8.02
CA ALA A 5 3.48 -12.83 -8.02
C ALA A 5 2.25 -13.47 -8.70
N ALA A 6 2.46 -14.31 -9.72
CA ALA A 6 1.37 -15.01 -10.40
C ALA A 6 0.66 -16.06 -9.53
N GLN A 7 1.32 -16.56 -8.48
CA GLN A 7 0.78 -17.57 -7.55
C GLN A 7 0.22 -16.96 -6.25
N ALA A 8 0.43 -15.66 -6.03
CA ALA A 8 0.02 -14.99 -4.81
C ALA A 8 -1.48 -14.72 -4.79
N ASP A 9 -2.11 -14.90 -3.64
CA ASP A 9 -3.51 -14.52 -3.39
C ASP A 9 -3.71 -13.01 -3.24
N CYS A 10 -2.66 -12.31 -2.83
CA CYS A 10 -2.60 -10.86 -2.71
C CYS A 10 -1.19 -10.37 -3.00
N ILE A 11 -1.07 -9.26 -3.72
CA ILE A 11 0.21 -8.59 -3.98
C ILE A 11 0.16 -7.14 -3.50
N THR A 12 1.30 -6.62 -3.07
CA THR A 12 1.44 -5.25 -2.54
C THR A 12 2.51 -4.46 -3.30
N PRO A 13 2.37 -4.26 -4.63
CA PRO A 13 3.36 -3.55 -5.40
C PRO A 13 3.38 -2.04 -5.09
N ASN A 14 4.56 -1.43 -5.21
CA ASN A 14 4.68 0.00 -5.44
C ASN A 14 4.58 0.30 -6.95
N TRP A 15 4.65 1.58 -7.34
CA TRP A 15 4.52 1.99 -8.75
C TRP A 15 5.56 1.37 -9.68
N THR A 16 6.82 1.28 -9.23
CA THR A 16 7.90 0.65 -10.03
C THR A 16 7.63 -0.82 -10.25
N GLU A 17 7.22 -1.52 -9.21
CA GLU A 17 6.89 -2.95 -9.27
C GLU A 17 5.62 -3.20 -10.11
N ALA A 18 4.61 -2.35 -9.98
CA ALA A 18 3.38 -2.42 -10.76
C ALA A 18 3.66 -2.25 -12.27
N ALA A 19 4.43 -1.22 -12.64
CA ALA A 19 4.85 -1.00 -14.01
C ALA A 19 5.62 -2.23 -14.57
N LEU A 20 6.56 -2.75 -13.79
CA LEU A 20 7.33 -3.95 -14.17
C LEU A 20 6.43 -5.18 -14.37
N LEU A 21 5.46 -5.39 -13.49
CA LEU A 21 4.53 -6.53 -13.60
C LEU A 21 3.63 -6.42 -14.83
N LEU A 22 3.20 -5.22 -15.17
CA LEU A 22 2.36 -4.95 -16.34
C LEU A 22 3.15 -4.87 -17.66
N GLY A 23 4.47 -4.73 -17.59
CA GLY A 23 5.31 -4.52 -18.77
C GLY A 23 5.19 -3.10 -19.34
N GLU A 24 4.83 -2.15 -18.49
CA GLU A 24 4.71 -0.73 -18.81
C GLU A 24 5.95 0.06 -18.37
N ASP A 25 6.11 1.27 -18.91
CA ASP A 25 7.13 2.18 -18.43
C ASP A 25 6.67 2.90 -17.16
N TYR A 26 7.59 3.21 -16.24
CA TYR A 26 7.26 4.00 -15.05
C TYR A 26 6.66 5.37 -15.39
N ALA A 27 7.10 5.96 -16.52
CA ALA A 27 6.57 7.23 -17.00
C ALA A 27 5.07 7.17 -17.38
N ASP A 28 4.55 5.97 -17.64
CA ASP A 28 3.15 5.75 -18.00
C ASP A 28 2.24 5.44 -16.80
N CYS A 29 2.78 5.49 -15.58
CA CYS A 29 1.99 5.32 -14.37
C CYS A 29 0.85 6.33 -14.31
N PRO A 30 -0.40 5.89 -14.14
CA PRO A 30 -1.54 6.77 -14.11
C PRO A 30 -1.52 7.65 -12.86
N THR A 31 -1.93 8.89 -13.01
CA THR A 31 -2.07 9.87 -11.92
C THR A 31 -3.53 10.12 -11.54
N GLU A 32 -4.46 9.68 -12.39
CA GLU A 32 -5.89 9.86 -12.20
C GLU A 32 -6.54 8.58 -11.68
N GLU A 33 -7.59 8.72 -10.90
CA GLU A 33 -8.31 7.63 -10.26
C GLU A 33 -8.74 6.54 -11.26
N ALA A 34 -9.32 6.93 -12.40
CA ALA A 34 -9.78 5.97 -13.41
C ALA A 34 -8.64 5.11 -13.99
N GLY A 35 -7.49 5.71 -14.26
CA GLY A 35 -6.31 5.00 -14.74
C GLY A 35 -5.73 4.06 -13.67
N ILE A 36 -5.74 4.48 -12.42
CA ILE A 36 -5.29 3.65 -11.29
C ILE A 36 -6.19 2.44 -11.14
N ARG A 37 -7.51 2.60 -11.19
CA ARG A 37 -8.46 1.48 -11.16
C ARG A 37 -8.21 0.49 -12.29
N THR A 38 -7.96 0.97 -13.50
CA THR A 38 -7.61 0.12 -14.65
C THR A 38 -6.33 -0.70 -14.39
N TRP A 39 -5.30 -0.09 -13.81
CA TRP A 39 -4.07 -0.80 -13.47
C TRP A 39 -4.30 -1.86 -12.37
N LEU A 40 -5.09 -1.54 -11.36
CA LEU A 40 -5.47 -2.49 -10.30
C LEU A 40 -6.19 -3.72 -10.88
N GLU A 41 -7.14 -3.50 -11.78
CA GLU A 41 -7.87 -4.58 -12.47
C GLU A 41 -6.92 -5.45 -13.31
N ARG A 42 -6.03 -4.84 -14.10
CA ARG A 42 -5.01 -5.57 -14.87
C ARG A 42 -4.08 -6.39 -13.99
N LEU A 43 -3.61 -5.80 -12.88
CA LEU A 43 -2.75 -6.48 -11.91
C LEU A 43 -3.46 -7.63 -11.20
N SER A 44 -4.78 -7.63 -11.13
CA SER A 44 -5.58 -8.69 -10.49
C SER A 44 -5.59 -10.01 -11.29
N LEU A 45 -5.14 -10.02 -12.53
CA LEU A 45 -5.17 -11.18 -13.43
C LEU A 45 -6.61 -11.71 -13.59
N ASP A 46 -7.50 -10.85 -14.06
CA ASP A 46 -8.94 -11.15 -14.22
C ASP A 46 -9.63 -11.53 -12.89
N GLY A 47 -9.28 -10.83 -11.82
CA GLY A 47 -9.88 -11.02 -10.51
C GLY A 47 -9.40 -12.23 -9.73
N ARG A 48 -8.34 -12.88 -10.17
CA ARG A 48 -7.81 -14.09 -9.48
C ARG A 48 -7.09 -13.80 -8.17
N ARG A 49 -6.59 -12.56 -8.00
CA ARG A 49 -5.88 -12.14 -6.79
C ARG A 49 -6.28 -10.73 -6.38
N SER A 50 -6.15 -10.44 -5.11
CA SER A 50 -6.24 -9.08 -4.60
C SER A 50 -4.95 -8.32 -4.90
N VAL A 51 -5.08 -7.01 -5.05
CA VAL A 51 -3.96 -6.09 -5.32
C VAL A 51 -4.05 -4.91 -4.37
N VAL A 52 -2.95 -4.54 -3.76
CA VAL A 52 -2.84 -3.31 -2.95
C VAL A 52 -1.65 -2.51 -3.47
N LEU A 53 -1.92 -1.48 -4.26
CA LEU A 53 -0.91 -0.60 -4.85
C LEU A 53 -0.58 0.49 -3.84
N THR A 54 0.67 0.55 -3.39
CA THR A 54 1.15 1.53 -2.41
C THR A 54 1.73 2.77 -3.07
N GLY A 55 1.79 3.87 -2.31
CA GLY A 55 2.33 5.15 -2.81
C GLY A 55 1.40 5.87 -3.77
N VAL A 56 0.11 5.65 -3.66
CA VAL A 56 -0.92 6.35 -4.46
C VAL A 56 -1.13 7.75 -3.89
N SER A 57 -1.19 8.74 -4.78
CA SER A 57 -1.57 10.11 -4.46
C SER A 57 -2.65 10.55 -5.44
N LEU A 58 -3.82 10.90 -4.94
CA LEU A 58 -4.95 11.40 -5.73
C LEU A 58 -5.05 12.92 -5.67
N GLU A 59 -4.68 13.49 -4.53
CA GLU A 59 -4.70 14.93 -4.25
C GLU A 59 -3.38 15.35 -3.59
N GLU A 60 -3.03 16.61 -3.74
CA GLU A 60 -1.87 17.18 -3.07
C GLU A 60 -2.01 17.05 -1.54
N GLY A 61 -0.94 16.66 -0.88
CA GLY A 61 -0.91 16.49 0.58
C GLY A 61 -1.51 15.17 1.08
N GLN A 62 -1.89 14.25 0.18
CA GLN A 62 -2.36 12.91 0.52
C GLN A 62 -1.49 11.83 -0.11
N VAL A 63 -1.36 10.72 0.61
CA VAL A 63 -0.74 9.48 0.14
C VAL A 63 -1.47 8.29 0.75
N GLY A 64 -1.50 7.19 0.03
CA GLY A 64 -2.15 6.00 0.55
C GLY A 64 -1.98 4.81 -0.38
N ALA A 65 -3.01 3.98 -0.44
CA ALA A 65 -3.06 2.80 -1.28
C ALA A 65 -4.35 2.69 -2.06
N GLY A 66 -4.25 2.23 -3.30
CA GLY A 66 -5.39 1.76 -4.08
C GLY A 66 -5.47 0.24 -4.02
N TYR A 67 -6.65 -0.32 -4.02
CA TYR A 67 -6.81 -1.77 -3.94
C TYR A 67 -7.86 -2.31 -4.92
N PHE A 68 -7.67 -3.56 -5.31
CA PHE A 68 -8.66 -4.43 -5.93
C PHE A 68 -8.91 -5.63 -5.01
N ASP A 69 -10.14 -5.83 -4.60
CA ASP A 69 -10.53 -6.96 -3.78
C ASP A 69 -11.08 -8.10 -4.65
N ARG A 70 -10.40 -9.25 -4.66
CA ARG A 70 -10.81 -10.42 -5.45
C ARG A 70 -12.14 -11.02 -4.98
N ILE A 71 -12.53 -10.80 -3.73
CA ILE A 71 -13.74 -11.39 -3.17
C ILE A 71 -14.97 -10.60 -3.63
N SER A 72 -14.92 -9.28 -3.52
CA SER A 72 -16.02 -8.41 -3.95
C SER A 72 -15.95 -8.00 -5.43
N GLY A 73 -14.76 -8.10 -6.04
CA GLY A 73 -14.50 -7.59 -7.40
C GLY A 73 -14.43 -6.08 -7.48
N GLN A 74 -14.34 -5.39 -6.35
CA GLN A 74 -14.36 -3.92 -6.29
C GLN A 74 -12.98 -3.33 -6.08
N THR A 75 -12.81 -2.12 -6.59
CA THR A 75 -11.65 -1.26 -6.34
C THR A 75 -11.99 -0.17 -5.33
N GLY A 76 -11.00 0.29 -4.61
CA GLY A 76 -11.13 1.40 -3.66
C GLY A 76 -9.79 2.00 -3.30
N PHE A 77 -9.83 3.01 -2.43
CA PHE A 77 -8.66 3.74 -1.97
C PHE A 77 -8.71 3.94 -0.47
N ALA A 78 -7.56 3.87 0.18
CA ALA A 78 -7.36 4.28 1.56
C ALA A 78 -6.28 5.36 1.57
N MET A 79 -6.70 6.61 1.77
CA MET A 79 -5.82 7.78 1.72
C MET A 79 -5.57 8.32 3.11
N THR A 80 -4.34 8.78 3.35
CA THR A 80 -3.92 9.41 4.59
C THR A 80 -3.21 10.73 4.29
N ARG A 81 -2.99 11.53 5.32
CA ARG A 81 -2.19 12.75 5.17
C ARG A 81 -0.74 12.38 4.85
N GLN A 82 -0.17 13.01 3.85
CA GLN A 82 1.24 12.90 3.52
C GLN A 82 2.08 13.70 4.52
N GLU A 83 2.99 13.02 5.21
CA GLU A 83 3.97 13.68 6.07
C GLU A 83 5.14 14.22 5.24
N PRO A 84 5.79 15.33 5.66
CA PRO A 84 6.85 15.99 4.89
C PRO A 84 8.20 15.25 5.00
N ALA A 85 8.19 13.93 5.12
CA ALA A 85 9.38 13.11 5.16
C ALA A 85 9.10 11.72 4.58
N HIS A 86 10.16 11.11 4.07
CA HIS A 86 10.16 9.74 3.58
C HIS A 86 11.19 8.93 4.36
N PHE A 87 10.74 7.82 4.94
CA PHE A 87 11.60 6.90 5.68
C PHE A 87 11.63 5.53 4.99
N PRO A 88 12.81 4.89 4.90
CA PRO A 88 12.90 3.50 4.46
C PRO A 88 12.09 2.55 5.34
N GLY A 89 11.58 1.47 4.77
CA GLY A 89 10.87 0.42 5.49
C GLY A 89 9.35 0.61 5.61
N THR A 90 8.81 1.72 5.15
CA THR A 90 7.35 1.97 5.18
C THR A 90 6.54 0.95 4.38
N GLY A 91 7.07 0.49 3.24
CA GLY A 91 6.43 -0.53 2.40
C GLY A 91 6.36 -1.88 3.09
N ASP A 92 7.45 -2.31 3.72
CA ASP A 92 7.51 -3.58 4.47
C ASP A 92 6.61 -3.54 5.70
N LEU A 93 6.58 -2.39 6.40
CA LEU A 93 5.69 -2.17 7.53
C LEU A 93 4.23 -2.24 7.10
N PHE A 94 3.87 -1.57 5.99
CA PHE A 94 2.53 -1.62 5.42
C PHE A 94 2.11 -3.07 5.11
N ALA A 95 2.94 -3.82 4.39
CA ALA A 95 2.66 -5.21 4.03
C ALA A 95 2.50 -6.10 5.26
N SER A 96 3.30 -5.90 6.30
CA SER A 96 3.23 -6.65 7.55
C SER A 96 1.93 -6.40 8.32
N VAL A 97 1.52 -5.13 8.43
CA VAL A 97 0.24 -4.76 9.09
C VAL A 97 -0.95 -5.29 8.30
N LEU A 98 -0.92 -5.14 6.97
CA LEU A 98 -1.95 -5.67 6.08
C LEU A 98 -2.11 -7.19 6.25
N LEU A 99 -1.01 -7.93 6.22
CA LEU A 99 -1.03 -9.38 6.40
C LEU A 99 -1.60 -9.75 7.76
N GLY A 100 -1.19 -9.08 8.83
CA GLY A 100 -1.70 -9.30 10.18
C GLY A 100 -3.21 -9.11 10.28
N ALA A 101 -3.74 -8.06 9.66
CA ALA A 101 -5.18 -7.78 9.61
C ALA A 101 -5.95 -8.86 8.84
N LEU A 102 -5.46 -9.24 7.65
CA LEU A 102 -6.06 -10.31 6.85
C LEU A 102 -6.04 -11.67 7.58
N MET A 103 -4.96 -11.97 8.31
CA MET A 103 -4.86 -13.21 9.11
C MET A 103 -5.81 -13.23 10.31
N ARG A 104 -6.25 -12.07 10.80
CA ARG A 104 -7.32 -11.96 11.80
C ARG A 104 -8.72 -12.07 11.20
N GLY A 105 -8.84 -12.17 9.88
CA GLY A 105 -10.10 -12.30 9.17
C GLY A 105 -10.77 -10.95 8.82
N GLU A 106 -10.02 -9.86 8.88
CA GLU A 106 -10.51 -8.56 8.42
C GLU A 106 -10.69 -8.56 6.89
N GLU A 107 -11.69 -7.86 6.40
CA GLU A 107 -11.89 -7.67 4.97
C GLU A 107 -10.80 -6.76 4.39
N LEU A 108 -10.52 -6.89 3.08
CA LEU A 108 -9.43 -6.16 2.45
C LEU A 108 -9.53 -4.63 2.62
N PRO A 109 -10.71 -3.99 2.43
CA PRO A 109 -10.81 -2.54 2.61
C PRO A 109 -10.40 -2.06 4.02
N GLU A 110 -10.85 -2.76 5.06
CA GLU A 110 -10.50 -2.45 6.46
C GLU A 110 -9.00 -2.68 6.70
N ALA A 111 -8.48 -3.81 6.24
CA ALA A 111 -7.07 -4.15 6.40
C ALA A 111 -6.14 -3.13 5.72
N VAL A 112 -6.50 -2.65 4.53
CA VAL A 112 -5.76 -1.61 3.81
C VAL A 112 -5.82 -0.28 4.56
N GLY A 113 -7.00 0.10 5.04
CA GLY A 113 -7.19 1.31 5.85
C GLY A 113 -6.35 1.29 7.13
N GLN A 114 -6.34 0.16 7.84
CA GLN A 114 -5.52 -0.04 9.04
C GLN A 114 -4.03 0.09 8.74
N ALA A 115 -3.55 -0.56 7.67
CA ALA A 115 -2.14 -0.51 7.27
C ALA A 115 -1.71 0.91 6.88
N ALA A 116 -2.49 1.60 6.06
CA ALA A 116 -2.20 2.98 5.65
C ALA A 116 -2.17 3.94 6.84
N GLY A 117 -3.15 3.87 7.72
CA GLY A 117 -3.23 4.70 8.92
C GLY A 117 -2.11 4.43 9.91
N PHE A 118 -1.74 3.17 10.11
CA PHE A 118 -0.64 2.81 11.01
C PHE A 118 0.71 3.34 10.49
N VAL A 119 1.01 3.15 9.20
CA VAL A 119 2.24 3.67 8.58
C VAL A 119 2.30 5.19 8.69
N GLN A 120 1.21 5.90 8.42
CA GLN A 120 1.16 7.35 8.56
C GLN A 120 1.48 7.80 9.99
N ARG A 121 0.91 7.15 11.00
CA ARG A 121 1.20 7.47 12.42
C ARG A 121 2.66 7.16 12.79
N CYS A 122 3.23 6.09 12.28
CA CYS A 122 4.65 5.77 12.50
C CYS A 122 5.57 6.82 11.88
N VAL A 123 5.27 7.30 10.67
CA VAL A 123 6.03 8.37 10.01
C VAL A 123 5.91 9.67 10.79
N ALA A 124 4.72 10.06 11.20
CA ALA A 124 4.48 11.26 12.02
C ALA A 124 5.22 11.19 13.37
N TYR A 125 5.18 10.03 14.02
CA TYR A 125 5.93 9.79 15.27
C TYR A 125 7.43 9.93 15.08
N THR A 126 7.97 9.30 14.04
CA THR A 126 9.40 9.32 13.71
C THR A 126 9.89 10.74 13.42
N LEU A 127 9.10 11.52 12.69
CA LEU A 127 9.35 12.96 12.47
C LEU A 127 9.41 13.74 13.78
N GLY A 128 8.43 13.56 14.65
CA GLY A 128 8.36 14.22 15.96
C GLY A 128 9.48 13.83 16.90
N ALA A 129 10.04 12.63 16.77
CA ALA A 129 11.18 12.15 17.54
C ALA A 129 12.53 12.71 17.07
N GLY A 130 12.57 13.42 15.93
CA GLY A 130 13.81 14.00 15.38
C GLY A 130 14.77 12.96 14.80
N SER A 131 14.30 11.75 14.50
CA SER A 131 15.11 10.69 13.89
C SER A 131 15.53 11.03 12.47
N THR A 132 16.72 10.59 12.09
CA THR A 132 17.21 10.76 10.73
C THR A 132 16.62 9.72 9.78
N PRO A 133 16.49 10.01 8.47
CA PRO A 133 16.00 9.04 7.49
C PRO A 133 16.80 7.74 7.44
N LEU A 134 18.08 7.79 7.81
CA LEU A 134 18.97 6.62 7.83
C LEU A 134 18.59 5.59 8.90
N GLU A 135 17.89 6.01 9.95
CA GLU A 135 17.46 5.12 11.05
C GLU A 135 16.17 4.36 10.72
N GLY A 136 15.52 4.72 9.61
CA GLY A 136 14.25 4.14 9.20
C GLY A 136 13.05 4.64 10.03
N VAL A 137 11.87 4.11 9.74
CA VAL A 137 10.66 4.43 10.46
C VAL A 137 10.62 3.74 11.81
N GLN A 138 10.30 4.48 12.88
CA GLN A 138 10.10 3.95 14.22
C GLN A 138 8.65 3.49 14.39
N PHE A 139 8.43 2.23 14.62
CA PHE A 139 7.10 1.63 14.74
C PHE A 139 6.87 0.92 16.08
N GLU A 140 7.91 0.49 16.75
CA GLU A 140 7.84 -0.29 17.99
C GLU A 140 6.99 0.37 19.10
N PRO A 141 7.09 1.70 19.34
CA PRO A 141 6.28 2.35 20.37
C PRO A 141 4.78 2.31 20.06
N LEU A 142 4.40 2.13 18.79
CA LEU A 142 3.01 2.16 18.33
C LEU A 142 2.41 0.76 18.12
N LEU A 143 3.19 -0.32 18.26
CA LEU A 143 2.71 -1.70 18.07
C LEU A 143 1.48 -2.06 18.91
N LYS A 144 1.35 -1.46 20.09
CA LYS A 144 0.16 -1.65 20.96
C LYS A 144 -1.17 -1.21 20.32
N GLU A 145 -1.12 -0.40 19.28
CA GLU A 145 -2.32 0.05 18.55
C GLU A 145 -2.87 -1.01 17.59
N LEU A 146 -2.09 -2.06 17.31
CA LEU A 146 -2.46 -3.16 16.41
C LEU A 146 -3.14 -4.33 17.14
N VAL A 147 -3.22 -4.29 18.46
CA VAL A 147 -3.76 -5.38 19.29
C VAL A 147 -5.11 -5.00 19.85
#